data_20d674b0351f60db5fb75c97b6db5274
#
_entry.id   20d674b0351f60db5fb75c97b6db5274
#
_cell.length_a   1.000
_cell.length_b   1.000
_cell.length_c   1.000
_cell.angle_alpha   90.00
_cell.angle_beta   90.00
_cell.angle_gamma   90.00
#
_symmetry.space_group_name_H-M   'P 1'
#
loop_
_entity.id
_entity.type
_entity.pdbx_description
1 polymer ?
#
loop_
_entity_poly.entity_id
_entity_poly.type
_entity_poly.pdbx_seq_one_letter_code
_entity_poly.pdbx_strand_id
1 'polypeptide(L)'
;AVPVSLEDSHPTPSLPVRPPVLCAGCPHRSSFYAVKRAMEKLNQELPDGQEPVEGVYCGDIGCYTLGNAKPLDMVDTCLCMGAGITMAQGMQRVEPHKRYFSFVGDSTFFASGLTGIVNAVYNEANLTLCILDNSTTAMTGHQPHPGTGRTMMGQVVEKVDITKVLEGIGVKHIRTVDALDLEQCVETVLEFSALEGVKAVIFKAPCIAIVKTTKKCRIVEDRCVDCRT
;
A
#
# COMPACT_ATOMS: atom_id res chain seq x y z
N ALA A 1 1.97 41.07 22.98
CA ALA A 1 0.96 40.03 22.81
C ALA A 1 -0.26 40.42 23.64
N VAL A 2 -1.37 40.68 23.00
CA VAL A 2 -2.66 40.98 23.67
C VAL A 2 -3.22 39.62 24.13
N PRO A 3 -3.53 39.43 25.43
CA PRO A 3 -4.17 38.21 25.85
C PRO A 3 -5.57 38.14 25.24
N VAL A 4 -5.82 37.12 24.42
CA VAL A 4 -7.16 36.80 23.93
C VAL A 4 -7.93 36.23 25.11
N SER A 5 -8.94 36.94 25.57
CA SER A 5 -9.86 36.42 26.60
C SER A 5 -10.72 35.32 25.96
N LEU A 6 -10.59 34.09 26.47
CA LEU A 6 -11.37 32.91 26.04
C LEU A 6 -12.81 32.90 26.64
N GLU A 7 -13.42 34.05 26.85
CA GLU A 7 -14.75 34.14 27.51
C GLU A 7 -15.96 33.99 26.56
N ASP A 8 -15.73 33.75 25.27
CA ASP A 8 -16.84 33.39 24.37
C ASP A 8 -16.90 31.85 24.21
N SER A 9 -17.23 31.15 25.28
CA SER A 9 -17.58 29.74 25.21
C SER A 9 -19.00 29.55 24.66
N HIS A 10 -19.19 29.78 23.38
CA HIS A 10 -20.33 29.18 22.71
C HIS A 10 -20.18 27.65 22.81
N PRO A 11 -21.26 26.94 23.22
CA PRO A 11 -21.21 25.49 23.29
C PRO A 11 -20.80 24.94 21.92
N THR A 12 -19.63 24.34 21.84
CA THR A 12 -19.14 23.74 20.59
C THR A 12 -20.13 22.67 20.15
N PRO A 13 -20.75 22.77 18.97
CA PRO A 13 -21.67 21.75 18.51
C PRO A 13 -20.96 20.39 18.47
N SER A 14 -21.66 19.33 18.86
CA SER A 14 -21.15 17.96 18.75
C SER A 14 -20.91 17.67 17.27
N LEU A 15 -19.64 17.64 16.87
CA LEU A 15 -19.25 17.29 15.51
C LEU A 15 -19.13 15.77 15.36
N PRO A 16 -19.55 15.21 14.22
CA PRO A 16 -19.36 13.79 13.97
C PRO A 16 -17.88 13.44 13.90
N VAL A 17 -17.51 12.30 14.45
CA VAL A 17 -16.15 11.76 14.35
C VAL A 17 -15.81 11.50 12.88
N ARG A 18 -14.70 12.07 12.40
CA ARG A 18 -14.16 11.85 11.06
C ARG A 18 -12.81 11.18 11.18
N PRO A 19 -12.75 9.84 11.18
CA PRO A 19 -11.46 9.14 11.21
C PRO A 19 -10.65 9.46 9.94
N PRO A 20 -9.33 9.44 10.00
CA PRO A 20 -8.50 9.57 8.82
C PRO A 20 -8.76 8.40 7.86
N VAL A 21 -8.83 8.70 6.56
CA VAL A 21 -9.07 7.73 5.50
C VAL A 21 -8.13 7.98 4.32
N LEU A 22 -7.90 6.98 3.49
CA LEU A 22 -7.22 7.16 2.21
C LEU A 22 -7.97 8.17 1.34
N CYS A 23 -7.23 9.03 0.63
CA CYS A 23 -7.79 10.06 -0.23
C CYS A 23 -8.72 9.46 -1.30
N ALA A 24 -9.69 10.26 -1.78
CA ALA A 24 -10.47 9.90 -2.95
C ALA A 24 -9.55 9.82 -4.18
N GLY A 25 -9.60 8.72 -4.94
CA GLY A 25 -8.70 8.47 -6.07
C GLY A 25 -7.27 8.07 -5.68
N CYS A 26 -7.01 7.75 -4.42
CA CYS A 26 -5.71 7.26 -3.98
C CYS A 26 -5.40 5.89 -4.60
N PRO A 27 -4.23 5.71 -5.27
CA PRO A 27 -3.87 4.42 -5.87
C PRO A 27 -3.70 3.29 -4.84
N HIS A 28 -3.36 3.61 -3.60
CA HIS A 28 -3.26 2.59 -2.54
C HIS A 28 -4.58 1.86 -2.30
N ARG A 29 -5.74 2.51 -2.52
CA ARG A 29 -7.05 1.85 -2.41
C ARG A 29 -7.16 0.68 -3.39
N SER A 30 -6.77 0.90 -4.63
CA SER A 30 -6.82 -0.12 -5.68
C SER A 30 -5.84 -1.25 -5.39
N SER A 31 -4.63 -0.93 -4.94
CA SER A 31 -3.61 -1.94 -4.58
C SER A 31 -4.09 -2.87 -3.47
N PHE A 32 -4.63 -2.33 -2.37
CA PHE A 32 -5.21 -3.14 -1.29
C PHE A 32 -6.40 -3.96 -1.78
N TYR A 33 -7.29 -3.32 -2.54
CA TYR A 33 -8.47 -3.99 -3.06
C TYR A 33 -8.11 -5.13 -4.01
N ALA A 34 -7.07 -4.96 -4.83
CA ALA A 34 -6.57 -6.01 -5.71
C ALA A 34 -6.07 -7.24 -4.93
N VAL A 35 -5.29 -7.04 -3.87
CA VAL A 35 -4.83 -8.15 -3.01
C VAL A 35 -6.02 -8.83 -2.32
N LYS A 36 -6.98 -8.06 -1.81
CA LYS A 36 -8.21 -8.59 -1.21
C LYS A 36 -8.99 -9.46 -2.20
N ARG A 37 -9.23 -8.94 -3.42
CA ARG A 37 -9.93 -9.67 -4.48
C ARG A 37 -9.18 -10.92 -4.93
N ALA A 38 -7.85 -10.86 -4.99
CA ALA A 38 -7.04 -12.04 -5.31
C ALA A 38 -7.21 -13.14 -4.26
N MET A 39 -7.18 -12.81 -2.99
CA MET A 39 -7.39 -13.78 -1.92
C MET A 39 -8.82 -14.32 -1.89
N GLU A 40 -9.82 -13.48 -2.14
CA GLU A 40 -11.21 -13.93 -2.30
C GLU A 40 -11.36 -14.90 -3.46
N LYS A 41 -10.76 -14.60 -4.62
CA LYS A 41 -10.80 -15.45 -5.82
C LYS A 41 -10.06 -16.77 -5.59
N LEU A 42 -8.86 -16.71 -4.97
CA LEU A 42 -8.12 -17.91 -4.58
C LEU A 42 -8.99 -18.86 -3.76
N ASN A 43 -9.71 -18.34 -2.76
CA ASN A 43 -10.56 -19.15 -1.88
C ASN A 43 -11.84 -19.64 -2.57
N GLN A 44 -12.36 -18.92 -3.56
CA GLN A 44 -13.51 -19.37 -4.37
C GLN A 44 -13.16 -20.52 -5.34
N GLU A 45 -11.91 -20.61 -5.76
CA GLU A 45 -11.41 -21.62 -6.69
C GLU A 45 -10.85 -22.87 -5.98
N LEU A 46 -10.88 -22.90 -4.63
CA LEU A 46 -10.46 -24.08 -3.88
C LEU A 46 -11.43 -25.27 -4.12
N PRO A 47 -10.90 -26.50 -4.20
CA PRO A 47 -11.73 -27.70 -4.25
C PRO A 47 -12.65 -27.83 -3.03
N ASP A 48 -13.81 -28.44 -3.23
CA ASP A 48 -14.76 -28.70 -2.14
C ASP A 48 -14.12 -29.43 -0.97
N GLY A 49 -14.32 -28.89 0.24
CA GLY A 49 -13.81 -29.47 1.49
C GLY A 49 -12.40 -29.05 1.87
N GLN A 50 -11.74 -28.19 1.09
CA GLN A 50 -10.49 -27.56 1.53
C GLN A 50 -10.76 -26.33 2.41
N GLU A 51 -9.96 -26.20 3.48
CA GLU A 51 -10.01 -25.02 4.34
C GLU A 51 -9.54 -23.77 3.58
N PRO A 52 -10.21 -22.61 3.79
CA PRO A 52 -9.79 -21.35 3.17
C PRO A 52 -8.34 -20.99 3.53
N VAL A 53 -7.61 -20.49 2.54
CA VAL A 53 -6.26 -19.98 2.73
C VAL A 53 -6.35 -18.59 3.39
N GLU A 54 -5.78 -18.46 4.58
CA GLU A 54 -5.74 -17.20 5.32
C GLU A 54 -4.63 -16.31 4.79
N GLY A 55 -4.96 -15.05 4.49
CA GLY A 55 -3.99 -13.98 4.18
C GLY A 55 -3.61 -13.22 5.44
N VAL A 56 -2.32 -12.91 5.61
CA VAL A 56 -1.81 -12.04 6.67
C VAL A 56 -1.21 -10.79 6.04
N TYR A 57 -1.69 -9.63 6.44
CA TYR A 57 -1.41 -8.34 5.83
C TYR A 57 -0.53 -7.48 6.75
N CYS A 58 0.77 -7.54 6.54
CA CYS A 58 1.75 -6.81 7.34
C CYS A 58 2.02 -5.45 6.70
N GLY A 59 1.55 -4.39 7.34
CA GLY A 59 1.81 -3.02 6.95
C GLY A 59 2.89 -2.34 7.76
N ASP A 60 3.17 -1.11 7.41
CA ASP A 60 4.03 -0.23 8.16
C ASP A 60 3.51 1.23 8.16
N ILE A 61 4.31 2.20 8.57
CA ILE A 61 3.88 3.59 8.74
C ILE A 61 3.97 4.36 7.41
N GLY A 62 2.83 4.85 6.95
CA GLY A 62 2.67 5.70 5.78
C GLY A 62 1.20 5.98 5.52
N CYS A 63 0.85 6.65 4.42
CA CYS A 63 -0.57 6.80 4.02
C CYS A 63 -1.28 5.46 3.93
N TYR A 64 -0.60 4.44 3.53
CA TYR A 64 -1.11 3.07 3.38
C TYR A 64 -1.39 2.37 4.72
N THR A 65 -0.94 2.87 5.87
CA THR A 65 -1.43 2.41 7.18
C THR A 65 -2.96 2.49 7.25
N LEU A 66 -3.56 3.49 6.58
CA LEU A 66 -5.00 3.68 6.51
C LEU A 66 -5.75 2.61 5.71
N GLY A 67 -5.04 1.65 5.13
CA GLY A 67 -5.60 0.43 4.56
C GLY A 67 -6.22 -0.51 5.61
N ASN A 68 -5.97 -0.26 6.91
CA ASN A 68 -6.59 -0.98 8.03
C ASN A 68 -8.08 -0.67 8.18
N ALA A 69 -8.53 0.48 7.67
CA ALA A 69 -9.91 0.91 7.83
C ALA A 69 -10.85 0.16 6.88
N LYS A 70 -12.06 -0.13 7.37
CA LYS A 70 -13.13 -0.67 6.51
C LYS A 70 -13.47 0.31 5.38
N PRO A 71 -13.81 -0.18 4.19
CA PRO A 71 -14.08 -1.58 3.81
C PRO A 71 -12.84 -2.38 3.41
N LEU A 72 -11.65 -1.79 3.39
CA LEU A 72 -10.43 -2.50 2.97
C LEU A 72 -10.04 -3.59 3.96
N ASP A 73 -9.77 -3.20 5.21
CA ASP A 73 -9.39 -4.14 6.29
C ASP A 73 -8.20 -5.02 5.88
N MET A 74 -7.12 -4.37 5.40
CA MET A 74 -5.98 -5.01 4.72
C MET A 74 -4.65 -4.69 5.39
N VAL A 75 -4.67 -4.39 6.70
CA VAL A 75 -3.46 -4.18 7.50
C VAL A 75 -3.71 -4.75 8.90
N ASP A 76 -3.18 -5.95 9.15
CA ASP A 76 -3.31 -6.66 10.44
C ASP A 76 -2.27 -6.16 11.44
N THR A 77 -1.10 -5.76 10.95
CA THR A 77 0.01 -5.32 11.81
C THR A 77 0.62 -4.02 11.31
N CYS A 78 1.00 -3.15 12.26
CA CYS A 78 1.71 -1.91 11.97
C CYS A 78 2.57 -1.53 13.17
N LEU A 79 3.90 -1.49 13.00
CA LEU A 79 4.83 -1.16 14.09
C LEU A 79 5.64 0.10 13.77
N CYS A 80 6.57 0.01 12.80
CA CYS A 80 7.40 1.14 12.36
C CYS A 80 7.73 1.00 10.88
N MET A 81 8.31 2.05 10.27
CA MET A 81 8.64 2.05 8.84
C MET A 81 9.56 0.89 8.49
N GLY A 82 9.12 0.03 7.57
CA GLY A 82 9.82 -1.17 7.09
C GLY A 82 9.62 -2.44 7.92
N ALA A 83 9.04 -2.35 9.13
CA ALA A 83 8.87 -3.50 10.01
C ALA A 83 7.90 -4.55 9.46
N GLY A 84 6.94 -4.18 8.62
CA GLY A 84 6.00 -5.13 8.02
C GLY A 84 6.69 -6.28 7.28
N ILE A 85 7.84 -6.02 6.66
CA ILE A 85 8.64 -7.03 5.94
C ILE A 85 9.20 -8.06 6.93
N THR A 86 9.79 -7.63 8.03
CA THR A 86 10.41 -8.51 9.02
C THR A 86 9.39 -9.22 9.90
N MET A 87 8.25 -8.57 10.18
CA MET A 87 7.12 -9.19 10.87
C MET A 87 6.52 -10.33 10.05
N ALA A 88 6.29 -10.10 8.74
CA ALA A 88 5.81 -11.14 7.83
C ALA A 88 6.73 -12.37 7.82
N GLN A 89 8.06 -12.16 7.81
CA GLN A 89 9.03 -13.25 7.89
C GLN A 89 8.91 -14.06 9.18
N GLY A 90 8.82 -13.36 10.32
CA GLY A 90 8.69 -14.01 11.63
C GLY A 90 7.41 -14.84 11.74
N MET A 91 6.28 -14.27 11.35
CA MET A 91 4.99 -14.95 11.36
C MET A 91 4.96 -16.13 10.40
N GLN A 92 5.53 -16.00 9.20
CA GLN A 92 5.61 -17.07 8.20
C GLN A 92 6.37 -18.30 8.71
N ARG A 93 7.37 -18.12 9.57
CA ARG A 93 8.11 -19.25 10.19
C ARG A 93 7.25 -20.04 11.19
N VAL A 94 6.30 -19.40 11.82
CA VAL A 94 5.42 -20.02 12.82
C VAL A 94 4.19 -20.64 12.17
N GLU A 95 3.62 -19.96 11.16
CA GLU A 95 2.40 -20.41 10.46
C GLU A 95 2.62 -20.46 8.94
N PRO A 96 3.43 -21.41 8.43
CA PRO A 96 3.85 -21.44 7.02
C PRO A 96 2.73 -21.74 6.02
N HIS A 97 1.56 -22.17 6.48
CA HIS A 97 0.39 -22.49 5.65
C HIS A 97 -0.40 -21.24 5.22
N LYS A 98 -0.17 -20.08 5.87
CA LYS A 98 -0.82 -18.81 5.51
C LYS A 98 -0.08 -18.10 4.36
N ARG A 99 -0.76 -17.14 3.73
CA ARG A 99 -0.17 -16.27 2.71
C ARG A 99 0.18 -14.91 3.31
N TYR A 100 1.45 -14.54 3.20
CA TYR A 100 1.97 -13.31 3.80
C TYR A 100 2.18 -12.23 2.76
N PHE A 101 1.54 -11.10 2.98
CA PHE A 101 1.69 -9.88 2.18
C PHE A 101 2.30 -8.78 3.03
N SER A 102 3.39 -8.18 2.57
CA SER A 102 4.00 -7.04 3.25
C SER A 102 3.84 -5.79 2.41
N PHE A 103 3.07 -4.82 2.90
CA PHE A 103 2.86 -3.55 2.22
C PHE A 103 3.92 -2.54 2.66
N VAL A 104 4.61 -1.94 1.69
CA VAL A 104 5.65 -0.94 1.93
C VAL A 104 5.56 0.15 0.87
N GLY A 105 5.64 1.42 1.28
CA GLY A 105 5.71 2.55 0.35
C GLY A 105 7.09 2.67 -0.31
N ASP A 106 7.13 3.33 -1.47
CA ASP A 106 8.36 3.58 -2.23
C ASP A 106 9.43 4.32 -1.42
N SER A 107 9.05 5.32 -0.64
CA SER A 107 9.97 6.03 0.24
C SER A 107 10.52 5.12 1.35
N THR A 108 9.65 4.36 2.02
CA THR A 108 10.06 3.41 3.07
C THR A 108 10.90 2.28 2.52
N PHE A 109 10.62 1.82 1.29
CA PHE A 109 11.46 0.83 0.61
C PHE A 109 12.93 1.24 0.62
N PHE A 110 13.24 2.48 0.22
CA PHE A 110 14.62 2.98 0.22
C PHE A 110 15.15 3.32 1.62
N ALA A 111 14.31 3.83 2.51
CA ALA A 111 14.75 4.33 3.81
C ALA A 111 15.08 3.21 4.80
N SER A 112 14.23 2.18 4.89
CA SER A 112 14.34 1.13 5.92
C SER A 112 13.90 -0.27 5.46
N GLY A 113 13.27 -0.39 4.30
CA GLY A 113 12.78 -1.69 3.80
C GLY A 113 13.87 -2.62 3.30
N LEU A 114 14.96 -2.09 2.73
CA LEU A 114 15.99 -2.88 2.05
C LEU A 114 16.62 -3.96 2.93
N THR A 115 16.95 -3.63 4.17
CA THR A 115 17.54 -4.59 5.12
C THR A 115 16.61 -5.76 5.41
N GLY A 116 15.31 -5.49 5.55
CA GLY A 116 14.30 -6.52 5.71
C GLY A 116 14.18 -7.43 4.48
N ILE A 117 14.28 -6.87 3.27
CA ILE A 117 14.22 -7.64 2.02
C ILE A 117 15.45 -8.53 1.87
N VAL A 118 16.65 -7.98 2.12
CA VAL A 118 17.91 -8.77 2.11
C VAL A 118 17.79 -9.95 3.08
N ASN A 119 17.28 -9.69 4.29
CA ASN A 119 17.07 -10.75 5.28
C ASN A 119 16.06 -11.80 4.81
N ALA A 120 14.97 -11.37 4.16
CA ALA A 120 13.95 -12.28 3.62
C ALA A 120 14.52 -13.21 2.54
N VAL A 121 15.31 -12.67 1.61
CA VAL A 121 15.95 -13.44 0.55
C VAL A 121 16.99 -14.40 1.14
N TYR A 122 17.84 -13.91 2.05
CA TYR A 122 18.86 -14.73 2.70
C TYR A 122 18.29 -15.93 3.48
N ASN A 123 17.15 -15.71 4.16
CA ASN A 123 16.49 -16.75 4.95
C ASN A 123 15.41 -17.54 4.17
N GLU A 124 15.32 -17.37 2.85
CA GLU A 124 14.36 -18.07 1.99
C GLU A 124 12.91 -17.94 2.51
N ALA A 125 12.53 -16.75 2.94
CA ALA A 125 11.18 -16.48 3.42
C ALA A 125 10.17 -16.59 2.27
N ASN A 126 8.97 -17.09 2.56
CA ASN A 126 7.89 -17.17 1.57
C ASN A 126 6.87 -16.05 1.82
N LEU A 127 7.03 -14.93 1.13
CA LEU A 127 6.15 -13.77 1.25
C LEU A 127 6.06 -12.96 -0.04
N THR A 128 4.97 -12.21 -0.19
CA THR A 128 4.76 -11.27 -1.29
C THR A 128 4.97 -9.85 -0.80
N LEU A 129 5.98 -9.17 -1.35
CA LEU A 129 6.20 -7.73 -1.14
C LEU A 129 5.26 -6.95 -2.04
N CYS A 130 4.38 -6.16 -1.45
CA CYS A 130 3.49 -5.22 -2.13
C CYS A 130 4.11 -3.82 -2.02
N ILE A 131 4.88 -3.41 -3.02
CA ILE A 131 5.53 -2.10 -3.04
C ILE A 131 4.58 -1.08 -3.66
N LEU A 132 4.19 -0.08 -2.86
CA LEU A 132 3.23 0.95 -3.26
C LEU A 132 3.97 2.18 -3.77
N ASP A 133 4.33 2.18 -5.07
CA ASP A 133 5.06 3.28 -5.72
C ASP A 133 4.08 4.38 -6.16
N ASN A 134 3.94 5.41 -5.32
CA ASN A 134 3.17 6.61 -5.65
C ASN A 134 4.03 7.83 -6.04
N SER A 135 5.33 7.62 -6.21
CA SER A 135 6.33 8.60 -6.65
C SER A 135 6.51 9.81 -5.73
N THR A 136 6.19 9.67 -4.43
CA THR A 136 6.41 10.74 -3.45
C THR A 136 6.26 10.25 -2.01
N THR A 137 6.95 10.89 -1.06
CA THR A 137 6.72 10.70 0.37
C THR A 137 5.54 11.57 0.81
N ALA A 138 4.30 11.08 0.54
CA ALA A 138 3.11 11.93 0.59
C ALA A 138 2.71 12.40 1.99
N MET A 139 2.70 11.52 2.98
CA MET A 139 2.13 11.77 4.31
C MET A 139 2.78 12.96 5.03
N THR A 140 4.06 13.16 4.85
CA THR A 140 4.84 14.19 5.56
C THR A 140 5.11 15.45 4.74
N GLY A 141 4.49 15.59 3.56
CA GLY A 141 4.55 16.81 2.76
C GLY A 141 5.24 16.66 1.41
N HIS A 142 5.13 15.49 0.78
CA HIS A 142 5.59 15.22 -0.58
C HIS A 142 7.12 15.37 -0.79
N GLN A 143 7.90 14.92 0.18
CA GLN A 143 9.36 14.93 0.08
C GLN A 143 9.84 14.00 -1.04
N PRO A 144 10.96 14.34 -1.70
CA PRO A 144 11.63 13.46 -2.63
C PRO A 144 12.25 12.27 -1.88
N HIS A 145 12.42 11.16 -2.61
CA HIS A 145 13.15 9.97 -2.19
C HIS A 145 13.94 9.44 -3.41
N PRO A 146 14.84 8.47 -3.28
CA PRO A 146 15.73 8.03 -4.37
C PRO A 146 15.02 7.67 -5.69
N GLY A 147 13.79 7.15 -5.64
CA GLY A 147 12.97 6.82 -6.82
C GLY A 147 12.31 8.02 -7.51
N THR A 148 12.38 9.23 -6.96
CA THR A 148 11.66 10.40 -7.52
C THR A 148 12.44 11.15 -8.62
N GLY A 149 13.77 10.94 -8.70
CA GLY A 149 14.63 11.68 -9.63
C GLY A 149 14.93 13.12 -9.20
N ARG A 150 14.80 13.41 -7.91
CA ARG A 150 15.16 14.68 -7.30
C ARG A 150 15.88 14.47 -5.99
N THR A 151 16.92 15.26 -5.73
CA THR A 151 17.55 15.32 -4.41
C THR A 151 16.70 16.12 -3.43
N MET A 152 17.02 16.05 -2.14
CA MET A 152 16.38 16.88 -1.10
C MET A 152 16.55 18.38 -1.35
N MET A 153 17.63 18.79 -2.04
CA MET A 153 17.90 20.18 -2.40
C MET A 153 17.25 20.59 -3.73
N GLY A 154 16.41 19.69 -4.33
CA GLY A 154 15.64 19.97 -5.54
C GLY A 154 16.39 19.76 -6.85
N GLN A 155 17.64 19.34 -6.84
CA GLN A 155 18.40 19.03 -8.07
C GLN A 155 17.79 17.81 -8.77
N VAL A 156 17.71 17.88 -10.10
CA VAL A 156 17.26 16.75 -10.93
C VAL A 156 18.43 15.77 -11.07
N VAL A 157 18.17 14.49 -10.77
CA VAL A 157 19.13 13.40 -10.82
C VAL A 157 18.48 12.18 -11.43
N GLU A 158 19.29 11.17 -11.78
CA GLU A 158 18.77 9.86 -12.21
C GLU A 158 18.03 9.17 -11.06
N LYS A 159 16.92 8.52 -11.39
CA LYS A 159 16.12 7.74 -10.44
C LYS A 159 16.84 6.45 -10.07
N VAL A 160 16.81 6.09 -8.81
CA VAL A 160 17.12 4.72 -8.40
C VAL A 160 15.93 3.83 -8.72
N ASP A 161 16.17 2.80 -9.52
CA ASP A 161 15.14 1.89 -9.98
C ASP A 161 14.88 0.78 -8.95
N ILE A 162 13.64 0.68 -8.49
CA ILE A 162 13.22 -0.32 -7.49
C ILE A 162 13.44 -1.74 -8.02
N THR A 163 13.12 -2.00 -9.29
CA THR A 163 13.26 -3.32 -9.90
C THR A 163 14.72 -3.78 -9.91
N LYS A 164 15.63 -2.90 -10.36
CA LYS A 164 17.08 -3.19 -10.38
C LYS A 164 17.63 -3.43 -8.97
N VAL A 165 17.14 -2.69 -7.97
CA VAL A 165 17.55 -2.91 -6.57
C VAL A 165 17.09 -4.28 -6.09
N LEU A 166 15.84 -4.65 -6.36
CA LEU A 166 15.30 -5.98 -6.00
C LEU A 166 16.04 -7.12 -6.70
N GLU A 167 16.33 -6.97 -7.99
CA GLU A 167 17.15 -7.92 -8.76
C GLU A 167 18.55 -8.07 -8.14
N GLY A 168 19.19 -6.94 -7.79
CA GLY A 168 20.50 -6.93 -7.13
C GLY A 168 20.52 -7.59 -5.76
N ILE A 169 19.40 -7.57 -5.03
CA ILE A 169 19.23 -8.29 -3.75
C ILE A 169 19.00 -9.79 -3.99
N GLY A 170 18.54 -10.19 -5.18
CA GLY A 170 18.29 -11.58 -5.53
C GLY A 170 16.80 -11.98 -5.49
N VAL A 171 15.87 -11.03 -5.48
CA VAL A 171 14.44 -11.32 -5.67
C VAL A 171 14.20 -11.78 -7.10
N LYS A 172 13.66 -12.97 -7.28
CA LYS A 172 13.54 -13.63 -8.60
C LYS A 172 12.26 -13.27 -9.34
N HIS A 173 11.18 -13.06 -8.61
CA HIS A 173 9.86 -12.79 -9.16
C HIS A 173 9.48 -11.34 -8.86
N ILE A 174 9.57 -10.49 -9.88
CA ILE A 174 9.29 -9.06 -9.77
C ILE A 174 8.38 -8.66 -10.92
N ARG A 175 7.30 -7.94 -10.61
CA ARG A 175 6.42 -7.37 -11.64
C ARG A 175 5.94 -5.99 -11.21
N THR A 176 6.04 -5.03 -12.15
CA THR A 176 5.41 -3.72 -12.00
C THR A 176 4.07 -3.73 -12.72
N VAL A 177 3.03 -3.29 -12.03
CA VAL A 177 1.66 -3.19 -12.56
C VAL A 177 1.13 -1.77 -12.38
N ASP A 178 0.25 -1.34 -13.27
CA ASP A 178 -0.51 -0.11 -13.04
C ASP A 178 -1.50 -0.34 -11.88
N ALA A 179 -1.32 0.38 -10.78
CA ALA A 179 -2.19 0.25 -9.61
C ALA A 179 -3.66 0.57 -9.90
N LEU A 180 -3.98 1.23 -11.01
CA LEU A 180 -5.34 1.57 -11.43
C LEU A 180 -5.94 0.52 -12.37
N ASP A 181 -5.15 -0.41 -12.90
CA ASP A 181 -5.62 -1.59 -13.64
C ASP A 181 -5.89 -2.73 -12.65
N LEU A 182 -7.12 -2.77 -12.16
CA LEU A 182 -7.51 -3.74 -11.13
C LEU A 182 -7.37 -5.20 -11.59
N GLU A 183 -7.73 -5.49 -12.83
CA GLU A 183 -7.70 -6.85 -13.38
C GLU A 183 -6.26 -7.37 -13.45
N GLN A 184 -5.35 -6.60 -14.05
CA GLN A 184 -3.93 -6.91 -14.09
C GLN A 184 -3.33 -7.10 -12.69
N CYS A 185 -3.71 -6.24 -11.73
CA CYS A 185 -3.24 -6.33 -10.35
C CYS A 185 -3.71 -7.64 -9.69
N VAL A 186 -4.99 -8.00 -9.81
CA VAL A 186 -5.55 -9.23 -9.23
C VAL A 186 -4.88 -10.46 -9.83
N GLU A 187 -4.76 -10.54 -11.15
CA GLU A 187 -4.11 -11.67 -11.83
C GLU A 187 -2.64 -11.82 -11.41
N THR A 188 -1.91 -10.70 -11.32
CA THR A 188 -0.52 -10.73 -10.88
C THR A 188 -0.37 -11.23 -9.44
N VAL A 189 -1.24 -10.79 -8.54
CA VAL A 189 -1.20 -11.24 -7.14
C VAL A 189 -1.55 -12.72 -7.04
N LEU A 190 -2.54 -13.21 -7.79
CA LEU A 190 -2.88 -14.63 -7.85
C LEU A 190 -1.70 -15.48 -8.32
N GLU A 191 -1.12 -15.12 -9.46
CA GLU A 191 0.05 -15.80 -9.99
C GLU A 191 1.20 -15.85 -8.99
N PHE A 192 1.52 -14.70 -8.38
CA PHE A 192 2.65 -14.58 -7.44
C PHE A 192 2.37 -15.29 -6.11
N SER A 193 1.12 -15.36 -5.66
CA SER A 193 0.77 -16.09 -4.44
C SER A 193 0.98 -17.60 -4.55
N ALA A 194 1.01 -18.13 -5.77
CA ALA A 194 1.29 -19.55 -6.04
C ALA A 194 2.80 -19.88 -6.09
N LEU A 195 3.67 -18.87 -6.18
CA LEU A 195 5.12 -19.05 -6.25
C LEU A 195 5.72 -19.16 -4.84
N GLU A 196 6.85 -19.83 -4.74
CA GLU A 196 7.65 -19.93 -3.52
C GLU A 196 8.72 -18.84 -3.42
N GLY A 197 9.17 -18.55 -2.20
CA GLY A 197 10.21 -17.58 -1.91
C GLY A 197 9.69 -16.14 -1.81
N VAL A 198 10.61 -15.17 -1.94
CA VAL A 198 10.27 -13.74 -1.93
C VAL A 198 9.84 -13.30 -3.31
N LYS A 199 8.65 -12.72 -3.42
CA LYS A 199 8.07 -12.16 -4.63
C LYS A 199 7.78 -10.68 -4.42
N ALA A 200 7.89 -9.85 -5.47
CA ALA A 200 7.62 -8.42 -5.39
C ALA A 200 6.64 -7.96 -6.47
N VAL A 201 5.51 -7.44 -6.05
CA VAL A 201 4.56 -6.72 -6.92
C VAL A 201 4.70 -5.23 -6.65
N ILE A 202 5.11 -4.48 -7.66
CA ILE A 202 5.25 -3.02 -7.59
C ILE A 202 3.98 -2.41 -8.17
N PHE A 203 3.09 -1.93 -7.29
CA PHE A 203 1.88 -1.22 -7.66
C PHE A 203 2.22 0.24 -7.93
N LYS A 204 2.24 0.62 -9.19
CA LYS A 204 2.72 1.93 -9.61
C LYS A 204 1.59 2.81 -10.12
N ALA A 205 1.34 3.91 -9.45
CA ALA A 205 0.52 5.01 -9.95
C ALA A 205 0.81 6.28 -9.12
N PRO A 206 0.85 7.47 -9.73
CA PRO A 206 1.21 8.68 -9.00
C PRO A 206 0.20 9.02 -7.90
N CYS A 207 0.68 9.57 -6.78
CA CYS A 207 -0.17 10.10 -5.72
C CYS A 207 -1.16 11.12 -6.29
N ILE A 208 -2.43 11.00 -5.94
CA ILE A 208 -3.48 11.90 -6.45
C ILE A 208 -3.20 13.37 -6.13
N ALA A 209 -2.47 13.66 -5.05
CA ALA A 209 -2.14 15.03 -4.67
C ALA A 209 -1.10 15.71 -5.58
N ILE A 210 -0.29 14.93 -6.30
CA ILE A 210 0.69 15.49 -7.27
C ILE A 210 0.18 15.45 -8.70
N VAL A 211 -0.97 14.83 -8.96
CA VAL A 211 -1.59 14.76 -10.29
C VAL A 211 -2.45 15.99 -10.51
N LYS A 212 -2.12 16.76 -11.53
CA LYS A 212 -2.98 17.87 -11.97
C LYS A 212 -4.01 17.33 -12.96
N THR A 213 -5.26 17.22 -12.53
CA THR A 213 -6.37 16.87 -13.43
C THR A 213 -7.11 18.12 -13.87
N THR A 214 -7.37 18.24 -15.16
CA THR A 214 -8.25 19.28 -15.75
C THR A 214 -9.68 18.80 -15.87
N LYS A 215 -9.91 17.48 -15.77
CA LYS A 215 -11.25 16.87 -15.84
C LYS A 215 -11.91 16.93 -14.47
N LYS A 216 -13.09 17.53 -14.42
CA LYS A 216 -13.93 17.55 -13.21
C LYS A 216 -15.10 16.59 -13.40
N CYS A 217 -15.36 15.75 -12.41
CA CYS A 217 -16.62 15.02 -12.35
C CYS A 217 -17.76 16.00 -12.09
N ARG A 218 -18.90 15.78 -12.75
CA ARG A 218 -20.13 16.53 -12.51
C ARG A 218 -21.29 15.56 -12.39
N ILE A 219 -22.27 15.93 -11.59
CA ILE A 219 -23.53 15.21 -11.52
C ILE A 219 -24.33 15.57 -12.77
N VAL A 220 -24.87 14.57 -13.44
CA VAL A 220 -25.85 14.74 -14.53
C VAL A 220 -27.21 14.70 -13.88
N GLU A 221 -27.81 15.88 -13.66
CA GLU A 221 -29.01 16.05 -12.86
C GLU A 221 -30.18 15.18 -13.36
N ASP A 222 -30.38 15.11 -14.67
CA ASP A 222 -31.45 14.29 -15.30
C ASP A 222 -31.26 12.77 -15.07
N ARG A 223 -30.10 12.33 -14.64
CA ARG A 223 -29.75 10.93 -14.38
C ARG A 223 -29.48 10.64 -12.90
N CYS A 224 -29.52 11.67 -12.08
CA CYS A 224 -29.30 11.55 -10.65
C CYS A 224 -30.51 10.91 -9.98
N VAL A 225 -30.29 9.84 -9.21
CA VAL A 225 -31.33 9.14 -8.45
C VAL A 225 -31.24 9.42 -6.94
N ASP A 226 -30.45 10.43 -6.54
CA ASP A 226 -30.23 10.86 -5.16
C ASP A 226 -29.86 9.70 -4.20
N CYS A 227 -29.03 8.77 -4.68
CA CYS A 227 -28.57 7.62 -3.87
C CYS A 227 -27.64 7.99 -2.72
N ARG A 228 -27.12 9.23 -2.68
CA ARG A 228 -26.19 9.77 -1.65
C ARG A 228 -24.90 8.98 -1.46
N THR A 229 -24.47 8.24 -2.47
CA THR A 229 -23.20 7.49 -2.49
C THR A 229 -22.04 8.30 -3.02
#